data_54c2024c1a3e4c1b79a30ee745a2c070
#
_entry.id   54c2024c1a3e4c1b79a30ee745a2c070
#
_cell.length_a   1.000
_cell.length_b   1.000
_cell.length_c   1.000
_cell.angle_alpha   90.00
_cell.angle_beta   90.00
_cell.angle_gamma   90.00
#
_symmetry.space_group_name_H-M   'P 1'
#
loop_
_entity.id
_entity.type
_entity.pdbx_description
1 polymer ?
#
loop_
_entity_poly.entity_id
_entity_poly.type
_entity_poly.pdbx_seq_one_letter_code
_entity_poly.pdbx_strand_id
1 'polypeptide(L)'
;ASDIAASMEGSGLVTADAMAKAFNSSIMSKVLIIGGMCGIVTSWNSFLIGGSRAMYSMAESYMIPRTFAKLHPKYKTPVNALYLIGILSVLAPLFGRKMLVWIVDAGNFGCCLAYCMVALSFIILRSKAPDMKRPYKVKYYKFVGAMAVLMSGFMVVMYMIPGSGSTLVVQEWAMAGGWSLLGVVFFIICKLKYKEKFASHVDISSDEEEENDDVDAALQKALDTVSVEAEEEAAPAIAFNYFLPVNVVFGCGKVLETGSLTKPYGNKALVVTGRSSAKKSGLYDKVADSLKQAGIEHVLFDKVAQNPLTTTAIEGAQFAKDNGCDVVVAIGGGSIMDCAKAIAFLALNDGDINDYIYGRLKSDTALPLVLIPTTCGTGSEGNGFAVLTNPENGDKKSLRCNAIVAKVSIVDPECMMTMPKHVLASVGFDALCHCIEAYTSKIAQPFTDALSVYAMELIADNLVK
;
A
#
# COMPACT_ATOMS: atom_id res chain seq x y z
N ALA A 1 31.45 3.86 -26.21
CA ALA A 1 31.59 2.41 -26.48
C ALA A 1 32.88 1.85 -25.90
N SER A 2 34.04 2.53 -26.10
CA SER A 2 35.35 2.11 -25.59
C SER A 2 35.40 2.04 -24.05
N ASP A 3 34.76 2.99 -23.36
CA ASP A 3 34.76 3.05 -21.89
C ASP A 3 33.83 1.99 -21.26
N ILE A 4 32.80 1.58 -21.99
CA ILE A 4 31.91 0.47 -21.56
C ILE A 4 32.63 -0.87 -21.70
N ALA A 5 33.39 -1.06 -22.78
CA ALA A 5 34.19 -2.28 -22.99
C ALA A 5 35.29 -2.40 -21.92
N ALA A 6 36.00 -1.31 -21.60
CA ALA A 6 37.02 -1.29 -20.55
C ALA A 6 36.48 -1.54 -19.17
N SER A 7 35.23 -1.14 -18.86
CA SER A 7 34.58 -1.45 -17.56
C SER A 7 34.06 -2.89 -17.47
N MET A 8 33.79 -3.55 -18.61
CA MET A 8 33.45 -4.99 -18.63
C MET A 8 34.67 -5.89 -18.38
N GLU A 9 35.90 -5.42 -18.69
CA GLU A 9 37.15 -6.09 -18.35
C GLU A 9 37.56 -5.90 -16.87
N GLY A 10 36.98 -4.89 -16.20
CA GLY A 10 37.23 -4.61 -14.78
C GLY A 10 36.35 -5.42 -13.81
N SER A 11 35.52 -4.70 -13.03
CA SER A 11 34.65 -5.33 -12.02
C SER A 11 33.49 -6.13 -12.61
N GLY A 12 33.16 -5.93 -13.88
CA GLY A 12 31.96 -6.44 -14.53
C GLY A 12 30.65 -5.72 -14.12
N LEU A 13 30.75 -4.67 -13.30
CA LEU A 13 29.63 -3.88 -12.78
C LEU A 13 29.68 -2.47 -13.36
N VAL A 14 29.31 -2.33 -14.63
CA VAL A 14 29.43 -1.10 -15.42
C VAL A 14 28.89 0.15 -14.72
N THR A 15 27.73 0.04 -14.08
CA THR A 15 27.10 1.17 -13.35
C THR A 15 27.87 1.56 -12.10
N ALA A 16 28.45 0.60 -11.37
CA ALA A 16 29.26 0.86 -10.20
C ALA A 16 30.59 1.54 -10.55
N ASP A 17 31.22 1.10 -11.67
CA ASP A 17 32.43 1.70 -12.19
C ASP A 17 32.19 3.12 -12.73
N ALA A 18 31.05 3.33 -13.41
CA ALA A 18 30.65 4.65 -13.87
C ALA A 18 30.44 5.62 -12.68
N MET A 19 29.82 5.14 -11.60
CA MET A 19 29.60 5.92 -10.38
C MET A 19 30.92 6.27 -9.67
N ALA A 20 31.86 5.32 -9.61
CA ALA A 20 33.20 5.56 -9.05
C ALA A 20 33.95 6.64 -9.84
N LYS A 21 33.86 6.60 -11.17
CA LYS A 21 34.49 7.61 -12.06
C LYS A 21 33.79 8.98 -11.94
N ALA A 22 32.47 9.03 -11.93
CA ALA A 22 31.71 10.27 -11.88
C ALA A 22 31.98 11.07 -10.62
N PHE A 23 32.12 10.39 -9.48
CA PHE A 23 32.37 11.01 -8.16
C PHE A 23 33.82 10.94 -7.73
N ASN A 24 34.70 10.40 -8.56
CA ASN A 24 36.12 10.14 -8.23
C ASN A 24 36.30 9.47 -6.86
N SER A 25 35.44 8.52 -6.53
CA SER A 25 35.37 7.88 -5.23
C SER A 25 34.92 6.42 -5.31
N SER A 26 35.72 5.51 -4.79
CA SER A 26 35.38 4.09 -4.67
C SER A 26 34.23 3.83 -3.67
N ILE A 27 33.97 4.76 -2.76
CA ILE A 27 32.87 4.66 -1.78
C ILE A 27 31.53 4.74 -2.51
N MET A 28 31.39 5.60 -3.51
CA MET A 28 30.15 5.75 -4.28
C MET A 28 29.77 4.47 -5.05
N SER A 29 30.77 3.76 -5.59
CA SER A 29 30.56 2.43 -6.16
C SER A 29 30.00 1.44 -5.13
N LYS A 30 30.54 1.40 -3.93
CA LYS A 30 30.06 0.51 -2.85
C LYS A 30 28.63 0.86 -2.39
N VAL A 31 28.31 2.15 -2.28
CA VAL A 31 26.95 2.62 -1.95
C VAL A 31 25.94 2.17 -3.00
N LEU A 32 26.30 2.31 -4.28
CA LEU A 32 25.43 1.83 -5.37
C LEU A 32 25.22 0.31 -5.32
N ILE A 33 26.28 -0.46 -5.06
CA ILE A 33 26.19 -1.92 -4.94
C ILE A 33 25.28 -2.32 -3.77
N ILE A 34 25.44 -1.68 -2.62
CA ILE A 34 24.58 -1.96 -1.43
C ILE A 34 23.12 -1.62 -1.74
N GLY A 35 22.86 -0.46 -2.34
CA GLY A 35 21.50 -0.07 -2.77
C GLY A 35 20.89 -1.07 -3.75
N GLY A 36 21.68 -1.51 -4.72
CA GLY A 36 21.28 -2.55 -5.69
C GLY A 36 20.98 -3.89 -5.01
N MET A 37 21.80 -4.31 -4.05
CA MET A 37 21.56 -5.53 -3.27
C MET A 37 20.26 -5.45 -2.46
N CYS A 38 19.97 -4.32 -1.82
CA CYS A 38 18.70 -4.12 -1.10
C CYS A 38 17.51 -4.25 -2.05
N GLY A 39 17.60 -3.66 -3.26
CA GLY A 39 16.56 -3.78 -4.29
C GLY A 39 16.36 -5.23 -4.77
N ILE A 40 17.44 -5.99 -4.93
CA ILE A 40 17.37 -7.41 -5.31
C ILE A 40 16.69 -8.23 -4.20
N VAL A 41 17.04 -8.01 -2.93
CA VAL A 41 16.44 -8.74 -1.78
C VAL A 41 14.93 -8.48 -1.70
N THR A 42 14.49 -7.23 -1.86
CA THR A 42 13.07 -6.91 -1.84
C THR A 42 12.31 -7.51 -3.02
N SER A 43 12.88 -7.46 -4.22
CA SER A 43 12.31 -8.09 -5.42
C SER A 43 12.21 -9.61 -5.27
N TRP A 44 13.26 -10.25 -4.77
CA TRP A 44 13.28 -11.68 -4.53
C TRP A 44 12.19 -12.12 -3.53
N ASN A 45 12.04 -11.38 -2.44
CA ASN A 45 10.97 -11.65 -1.48
C ASN A 45 9.58 -11.53 -2.13
N SER A 46 9.36 -10.53 -2.97
CA SER A 46 8.11 -10.36 -3.71
C SER A 46 7.82 -11.52 -4.66
N PHE A 47 8.83 -12.01 -5.37
CA PHE A 47 8.70 -13.19 -6.25
C PHE A 47 8.41 -14.47 -5.49
N LEU A 48 9.02 -14.68 -4.32
CA LEU A 48 8.72 -15.82 -3.46
C LEU A 48 7.26 -15.81 -2.99
N ILE A 49 6.77 -14.64 -2.56
CA ILE A 49 5.38 -14.48 -2.13
C ILE A 49 4.42 -14.67 -3.30
N GLY A 50 4.64 -13.99 -4.41
CA GLY A 50 3.78 -14.06 -5.60
C GLY A 50 3.76 -15.47 -6.21
N GLY A 51 4.91 -16.08 -6.42
CA GLY A 51 5.04 -17.41 -6.98
C GLY A 51 4.40 -18.50 -6.12
N SER A 52 4.60 -18.42 -4.80
CA SER A 52 4.00 -19.41 -3.89
C SER A 52 2.48 -19.30 -3.82
N ARG A 53 1.92 -18.09 -3.91
CA ARG A 53 0.48 -17.86 -3.94
C ARG A 53 -0.14 -18.29 -5.27
N ALA A 54 0.55 -18.06 -6.40
CA ALA A 54 0.12 -18.55 -7.70
C ALA A 54 0.06 -20.09 -7.72
N MET A 55 1.10 -20.76 -7.20
CA MET A 55 1.09 -22.23 -7.05
C MET A 55 -0.02 -22.71 -6.12
N TYR A 56 -0.27 -22.01 -5.02
CA TYR A 56 -1.38 -22.32 -4.12
C TYR A 56 -2.74 -22.25 -4.85
N SER A 57 -3.02 -21.18 -5.56
CA SER A 57 -4.26 -21.00 -6.33
C SER A 57 -4.44 -22.09 -7.41
N MET A 58 -3.35 -22.42 -8.14
CA MET A 58 -3.37 -23.52 -9.11
C MET A 58 -3.64 -24.88 -8.46
N ALA A 59 -3.11 -25.11 -7.25
CA ALA A 59 -3.34 -26.34 -6.50
C ALA A 59 -4.76 -26.43 -5.92
N GLU A 60 -5.35 -25.32 -5.52
CA GLU A 60 -6.76 -25.25 -5.12
C GLU A 60 -7.70 -25.56 -6.30
N SER A 61 -7.38 -25.01 -7.46
CA SER A 61 -8.11 -25.29 -8.72
C SER A 61 -7.79 -26.67 -9.32
N TYR A 62 -7.15 -27.56 -8.58
CA TYR A 62 -6.77 -28.92 -9.02
C TYR A 62 -5.91 -29.00 -10.29
N MET A 63 -5.25 -27.91 -10.70
CA MET A 63 -4.37 -27.88 -11.88
C MET A 63 -2.98 -28.48 -11.59
N ILE A 64 -2.53 -28.42 -10.35
CA ILE A 64 -1.29 -29.04 -9.84
C ILE A 64 -1.60 -29.82 -8.55
N PRO A 65 -0.68 -30.70 -8.07
CA PRO A 65 -0.94 -31.52 -6.89
C PRO A 65 -1.35 -30.71 -5.67
N ARG A 66 -2.42 -31.12 -4.98
CA ARG A 66 -2.95 -30.46 -3.76
C ARG A 66 -1.96 -30.35 -2.61
N THR A 67 -0.85 -31.06 -2.66
CA THR A 67 0.25 -30.91 -1.71
C THR A 67 0.74 -29.45 -1.62
N PHE A 68 0.65 -28.69 -2.72
CA PHE A 68 1.01 -27.27 -2.78
C PHE A 68 -0.09 -26.33 -2.23
N ALA A 69 -1.31 -26.82 -2.02
CA ALA A 69 -2.39 -26.10 -1.36
C ALA A 69 -2.33 -26.19 0.18
N LYS A 70 -1.36 -26.91 0.75
CA LYS A 70 -1.23 -27.04 2.21
C LYS A 70 -0.69 -25.76 2.82
N LEU A 71 -1.51 -25.10 3.65
CA LEU A 71 -1.13 -23.90 4.39
C LEU A 71 -0.48 -24.24 5.74
N HIS A 72 0.43 -23.39 6.18
CA HIS A 72 1.00 -23.48 7.52
C HIS A 72 -0.07 -23.18 8.57
N PRO A 73 -0.22 -24.00 9.65
CA PRO A 73 -1.29 -23.81 10.63
C PRO A 73 -1.33 -22.39 11.25
N LYS A 74 -0.14 -21.89 11.62
CA LYS A 74 0.02 -20.59 12.29
C LYS A 74 0.10 -19.40 11.31
N TYR A 75 0.89 -19.53 10.22
CA TYR A 75 1.21 -18.40 9.35
C TYR A 75 0.32 -18.30 8.11
N LYS A 76 -0.52 -19.32 7.87
CA LYS A 76 -1.41 -19.38 6.69
C LYS A 76 -0.69 -19.15 5.35
N THR A 77 0.57 -19.57 5.25
CA THR A 77 1.40 -19.47 4.06
C THR A 77 1.52 -20.85 3.38
N PRO A 78 1.62 -20.93 2.05
CA PRO A 78 1.75 -22.20 1.31
C PRO A 78 3.17 -22.74 1.41
N VAL A 79 3.43 -23.49 2.48
CA VAL A 79 4.78 -23.92 2.90
C VAL A 79 5.48 -24.76 1.85
N ASN A 80 4.78 -25.74 1.25
CA ASN A 80 5.39 -26.64 0.28
C ASN A 80 5.76 -25.91 -1.03
N ALA A 81 4.95 -24.93 -1.45
CA ALA A 81 5.29 -24.08 -2.59
C ALA A 81 6.50 -23.20 -2.29
N LEU A 82 6.56 -22.61 -1.09
CA LEU A 82 7.71 -21.80 -0.64
C LEU A 82 9.00 -22.63 -0.58
N TYR A 83 8.95 -23.86 -0.05
CA TYR A 83 10.12 -24.74 -0.02
C TYR A 83 10.59 -25.09 -1.44
N LEU A 84 9.68 -25.44 -2.35
CA LEU A 84 10.07 -25.77 -3.73
C LEU A 84 10.77 -24.58 -4.40
N ILE A 85 10.16 -23.39 -4.37
CA ILE A 85 10.73 -22.20 -4.98
C ILE A 85 12.04 -21.82 -4.30
N GLY A 86 12.08 -21.81 -2.96
CA GLY A 86 13.27 -21.47 -2.18
C GLY A 86 14.46 -22.40 -2.44
N ILE A 87 14.25 -23.71 -2.45
CA ILE A 87 15.30 -24.69 -2.74
C ILE A 87 15.83 -24.49 -4.15
N LEU A 88 14.97 -24.38 -5.15
CA LEU A 88 15.39 -24.13 -6.53
C LEU A 88 16.17 -22.82 -6.67
N SER A 89 15.73 -21.76 -5.98
CA SER A 89 16.42 -20.47 -5.99
C SER A 89 17.80 -20.50 -5.34
N VAL A 90 17.99 -21.31 -4.30
CA VAL A 90 19.29 -21.49 -3.62
C VAL A 90 20.24 -22.37 -4.45
N LEU A 91 19.71 -23.37 -5.14
CA LEU A 91 20.51 -24.29 -5.95
C LEU A 91 20.96 -23.67 -7.28
N ALA A 92 20.14 -22.79 -7.88
CA ALA A 92 20.43 -22.21 -9.20
C ALA A 92 21.80 -21.53 -9.31
N PRO A 93 22.28 -20.71 -8.36
CA PRO A 93 23.60 -20.07 -8.42
C PRO A 93 24.78 -21.04 -8.40
N LEU A 94 24.60 -22.27 -7.86
CA LEU A 94 25.69 -23.27 -7.79
C LEU A 94 26.13 -23.74 -9.18
N PHE A 95 25.27 -23.60 -10.19
CA PHE A 95 25.56 -23.97 -11.56
C PHE A 95 26.22 -22.84 -12.37
N GLY A 96 26.53 -21.72 -11.71
CA GLY A 96 27.27 -20.60 -12.29
C GLY A 96 26.42 -19.62 -13.08
N ARG A 97 27.06 -18.50 -13.49
CA ARG A 97 26.40 -17.35 -14.12
C ARG A 97 25.65 -17.68 -15.41
N LYS A 98 26.18 -18.59 -16.23
CA LYS A 98 25.53 -18.98 -17.50
C LYS A 98 24.17 -19.64 -17.27
N MET A 99 24.07 -20.50 -16.27
CA MET A 99 22.81 -21.15 -15.88
C MET A 99 21.76 -20.13 -15.43
N LEU A 100 22.15 -19.10 -14.67
CA LEU A 100 21.25 -18.04 -14.24
C LEU A 100 20.69 -17.26 -15.43
N VAL A 101 21.50 -16.95 -16.45
CA VAL A 101 21.05 -16.29 -17.67
C VAL A 101 20.00 -17.17 -18.38
N TRP A 102 20.27 -18.45 -18.57
CA TRP A 102 19.33 -19.37 -19.23
C TRP A 102 17.99 -19.49 -18.49
N ILE A 103 18.03 -19.52 -17.13
CA ILE A 103 16.81 -19.55 -16.33
C ILE A 103 15.99 -18.26 -16.50
N VAL A 104 16.66 -17.10 -16.50
CA VAL A 104 16.01 -15.78 -16.66
C VAL A 104 15.38 -15.66 -18.05
N ASP A 105 16.09 -16.03 -19.10
CA ASP A 105 15.60 -15.89 -20.47
C ASP A 105 14.48 -16.87 -20.78
N ALA A 106 14.58 -18.13 -20.34
CA ALA A 106 13.47 -19.11 -20.40
C ALA A 106 12.26 -18.65 -19.59
N GLY A 107 12.48 -18.03 -18.42
CA GLY A 107 11.43 -17.47 -17.57
C GLY A 107 10.73 -16.28 -18.22
N ASN A 108 11.47 -15.36 -18.82
CA ASN A 108 10.95 -14.20 -19.55
C ASN A 108 10.08 -14.62 -20.75
N PHE A 109 10.52 -15.62 -21.51
CA PHE A 109 9.69 -16.22 -22.57
C PHE A 109 8.37 -16.73 -22.04
N GLY A 110 8.40 -17.49 -20.92
CA GLY A 110 7.19 -17.99 -20.24
C GLY A 110 6.26 -16.86 -19.78
N CYS A 111 6.80 -15.76 -19.25
CA CYS A 111 6.02 -14.58 -18.88
C CYS A 111 5.35 -13.92 -20.09
N CYS A 112 6.06 -13.74 -21.20
CA CYS A 112 5.50 -13.18 -22.43
C CYS A 112 4.36 -14.05 -22.97
N LEU A 113 4.53 -15.38 -22.94
CA LEU A 113 3.48 -16.32 -23.31
C LEU A 113 2.26 -16.22 -22.39
N ALA A 114 2.48 -16.14 -21.08
CA ALA A 114 1.40 -15.96 -20.11
C ALA A 114 0.62 -14.66 -20.34
N TYR A 115 1.28 -13.53 -20.62
CA TYR A 115 0.61 -12.28 -20.96
C TYR A 115 -0.23 -12.40 -22.24
N CYS A 116 0.26 -13.11 -23.26
CA CYS A 116 -0.50 -13.37 -24.47
C CYS A 116 -1.78 -14.20 -24.16
N MET A 117 -1.64 -15.24 -23.35
CA MET A 117 -2.78 -16.09 -22.92
C MET A 117 -3.80 -15.31 -22.09
N VAL A 118 -3.36 -14.45 -21.17
CA VAL A 118 -4.24 -13.58 -20.36
C VAL A 118 -4.98 -12.59 -21.27
N ALA A 119 -4.32 -11.97 -22.24
CA ALA A 119 -4.93 -11.06 -23.19
C ALA A 119 -5.98 -11.76 -24.08
N LEU A 120 -5.70 -12.99 -24.52
CA LEU A 120 -6.65 -13.84 -25.24
C LEU A 120 -7.86 -14.19 -24.37
N SER A 121 -7.62 -14.62 -23.13
CA SER A 121 -8.65 -14.95 -22.16
C SER A 121 -9.56 -13.75 -21.88
N PHE A 122 -9.00 -12.55 -21.76
CA PHE A 122 -9.75 -11.32 -21.60
C PHE A 122 -10.77 -11.08 -22.74
N ILE A 123 -10.36 -11.29 -24.00
CA ILE A 123 -11.27 -11.12 -25.16
C ILE A 123 -12.34 -12.21 -25.16
N ILE A 124 -11.93 -13.47 -24.93
CA ILE A 124 -12.83 -14.64 -24.98
C ILE A 124 -13.88 -14.52 -23.86
N LEU A 125 -13.48 -14.19 -22.64
CA LEU A 125 -14.37 -14.06 -21.50
C LEU A 125 -15.41 -12.94 -21.71
N ARG A 126 -15.01 -11.82 -22.34
CA ARG A 126 -15.92 -10.74 -22.69
C ARG A 126 -16.95 -11.13 -23.73
N SER A 127 -16.60 -12.09 -24.60
CA SER A 127 -17.51 -12.61 -25.64
C SER A 127 -18.41 -13.72 -25.12
N LYS A 128 -17.90 -14.60 -24.24
CA LYS A 128 -18.66 -15.77 -23.72
C LYS A 128 -19.55 -15.42 -22.52
N ALA A 129 -19.14 -14.48 -21.68
CA ALA A 129 -19.89 -14.05 -20.49
C ALA A 129 -20.08 -12.53 -20.49
N PRO A 130 -20.93 -11.96 -21.39
CA PRO A 130 -21.13 -10.52 -21.51
C PRO A 130 -21.77 -9.91 -20.26
N ASP A 131 -22.62 -10.65 -19.56
CA ASP A 131 -23.45 -10.19 -18.44
C ASP A 131 -22.76 -10.32 -17.06
N MET A 132 -21.57 -10.93 -17.01
CA MET A 132 -20.78 -11.05 -15.78
C MET A 132 -20.60 -9.68 -15.14
N LYS A 133 -20.92 -9.54 -13.85
CA LYS A 133 -20.67 -8.33 -13.06
C LYS A 133 -19.18 -8.04 -13.02
N ARG A 134 -18.79 -6.85 -13.48
CA ARG A 134 -17.39 -6.41 -13.50
C ARG A 134 -17.29 -5.03 -12.87
N PRO A 135 -16.47 -4.83 -11.84
CA PRO A 135 -16.25 -3.52 -11.21
C PRO A 135 -15.76 -2.48 -12.22
N TYR A 136 -14.88 -2.91 -13.15
CA TYR A 136 -14.35 -2.04 -14.19
C TYR A 136 -14.61 -2.59 -15.60
N LYS A 137 -15.16 -1.74 -16.49
CA LYS A 137 -15.43 -2.07 -17.89
C LYS A 137 -14.57 -1.25 -18.83
N VAL A 138 -13.58 -1.87 -19.46
CA VAL A 138 -12.74 -1.21 -20.49
C VAL A 138 -13.61 -0.80 -21.68
N LYS A 139 -13.64 0.50 -22.02
CA LYS A 139 -14.55 1.07 -23.03
C LYS A 139 -14.36 0.49 -24.44
N TYR A 140 -13.13 0.27 -24.87
CA TYR A 140 -12.78 -0.29 -26.19
C TYR A 140 -12.11 -1.65 -26.05
N TYR A 141 -12.71 -2.58 -25.29
CA TYR A 141 -12.07 -3.83 -24.90
C TYR A 141 -11.56 -4.68 -26.07
N LYS A 142 -12.27 -4.68 -27.22
CA LYS A 142 -11.84 -5.43 -28.42
C LYS A 142 -10.53 -4.89 -28.97
N PHE A 143 -10.40 -3.56 -29.08
CA PHE A 143 -9.19 -2.90 -29.55
C PHE A 143 -8.04 -3.07 -28.56
N VAL A 144 -8.27 -2.77 -27.29
CA VAL A 144 -7.26 -2.91 -26.23
C VAL A 144 -6.79 -4.36 -26.09
N GLY A 145 -7.73 -5.31 -26.10
CA GLY A 145 -7.40 -6.73 -26.04
C GLY A 145 -6.61 -7.19 -27.29
N ALA A 146 -7.03 -6.79 -28.48
CA ALA A 146 -6.32 -7.13 -29.73
C ALA A 146 -4.90 -6.56 -29.72
N MET A 147 -4.72 -5.31 -29.31
CA MET A 147 -3.39 -4.70 -29.17
C MET A 147 -2.53 -5.43 -28.15
N ALA A 148 -3.09 -5.80 -27.00
CA ALA A 148 -2.37 -6.57 -25.98
C ALA A 148 -1.92 -7.95 -26.51
N VAL A 149 -2.78 -8.65 -27.26
CA VAL A 149 -2.43 -9.94 -27.90
C VAL A 149 -1.35 -9.74 -28.96
N LEU A 150 -1.48 -8.71 -29.79
CA LEU A 150 -0.50 -8.43 -30.84
C LEU A 150 0.89 -8.09 -30.25
N MET A 151 0.94 -7.22 -29.25
CA MET A 151 2.20 -6.82 -28.64
C MET A 151 2.86 -7.97 -27.87
N SER A 152 2.10 -8.69 -27.04
CA SER A 152 2.64 -9.84 -26.31
C SER A 152 3.00 -11.00 -27.25
N GLY A 153 2.20 -11.24 -28.27
CA GLY A 153 2.49 -12.22 -29.32
C GLY A 153 3.73 -11.86 -30.12
N PHE A 154 3.91 -10.59 -30.47
CA PHE A 154 5.14 -10.08 -31.10
C PHE A 154 6.38 -10.38 -30.25
N MET A 155 6.30 -10.11 -28.92
CA MET A 155 7.40 -10.43 -28.00
C MET A 155 7.72 -11.93 -27.99
N VAL A 156 6.69 -12.79 -27.94
CA VAL A 156 6.90 -14.26 -28.01
C VAL A 156 7.60 -14.67 -29.33
N VAL A 157 7.18 -14.09 -30.45
CA VAL A 157 7.77 -14.37 -31.77
C VAL A 157 9.25 -13.93 -31.82
N MET A 158 9.60 -12.80 -31.22
CA MET A 158 10.99 -12.31 -31.16
C MET A 158 11.94 -13.29 -30.47
N TYR A 159 11.47 -14.05 -29.48
CA TYR A 159 12.26 -15.12 -28.85
C TYR A 159 12.51 -16.32 -29.78
N MET A 160 11.69 -16.47 -30.83
CA MET A 160 11.77 -17.59 -31.79
C MET A 160 12.56 -17.26 -33.06
N ILE A 161 12.73 -15.98 -33.42
CA ILE A 161 13.38 -15.56 -34.65
C ILE A 161 14.92 -15.58 -34.46
N PRO A 162 15.66 -16.40 -35.23
CA PRO A 162 17.11 -16.42 -35.18
C PRO A 162 17.71 -15.05 -35.55
N GLY A 163 18.65 -14.58 -34.72
CA GLY A 163 19.32 -13.30 -34.96
C GLY A 163 18.59 -12.04 -34.43
N SER A 164 17.47 -12.19 -33.73
CA SER A 164 16.75 -11.06 -33.13
C SER A 164 17.43 -10.42 -31.91
N GLY A 165 18.54 -10.95 -31.44
CA GLY A 165 19.20 -10.53 -30.19
C GLY A 165 18.51 -11.03 -28.93
N SER A 166 17.23 -11.45 -29.01
CA SER A 166 16.45 -12.06 -27.94
C SER A 166 16.21 -13.55 -28.18
N THR A 167 16.76 -14.13 -29.24
CA THR A 167 16.56 -15.55 -29.62
C THR A 167 17.06 -16.48 -28.53
N LEU A 168 16.21 -17.40 -28.09
CA LEU A 168 16.57 -18.43 -27.11
C LEU A 168 17.60 -19.41 -27.69
N VAL A 169 18.64 -19.70 -26.93
CA VAL A 169 19.60 -20.76 -27.25
C VAL A 169 19.04 -22.14 -26.92
N VAL A 170 19.70 -23.19 -27.43
CA VAL A 170 19.21 -24.57 -27.27
C VAL A 170 18.99 -24.95 -25.79
N GLN A 171 19.85 -24.48 -24.88
CA GLN A 171 19.76 -24.74 -23.44
C GLN A 171 18.54 -24.08 -22.81
N GLU A 172 18.19 -22.87 -23.25
CA GLU A 172 17.00 -22.14 -22.79
C GLU A 172 15.73 -22.79 -23.30
N TRP A 173 15.73 -23.26 -24.54
CA TRP A 173 14.62 -24.07 -25.09
C TRP A 173 14.45 -25.40 -24.34
N ALA A 174 15.53 -26.05 -23.95
CA ALA A 174 15.48 -27.27 -23.16
C ALA A 174 14.86 -27.01 -21.77
N MET A 175 15.19 -25.88 -21.13
CA MET A 175 14.60 -25.47 -19.86
C MET A 175 13.11 -25.12 -19.99
N ALA A 176 12.75 -24.28 -20.97
CA ALA A 176 11.36 -23.93 -21.22
C ALA A 176 10.51 -25.14 -21.57
N GLY A 177 11.03 -26.06 -22.38
CA GLY A 177 10.39 -27.32 -22.76
C GLY A 177 10.25 -28.28 -21.59
N GLY A 178 11.30 -28.44 -20.76
CA GLY A 178 11.26 -29.27 -19.57
C GLY A 178 10.24 -28.79 -18.55
N TRP A 179 10.17 -27.47 -18.33
CA TRP A 179 9.19 -26.84 -17.45
C TRP A 179 7.75 -27.01 -17.97
N SER A 180 7.54 -26.82 -19.28
CA SER A 180 6.26 -27.04 -19.94
C SER A 180 5.82 -28.49 -19.86
N LEU A 181 6.73 -29.44 -20.08
CA LEU A 181 6.46 -30.86 -19.94
C LEU A 181 6.04 -31.23 -18.52
N LEU A 182 6.70 -30.69 -17.51
CA LEU A 182 6.34 -30.89 -16.10
C LEU A 182 4.91 -30.35 -15.84
N GLY A 183 4.56 -29.19 -16.38
CA GLY A 183 3.21 -28.64 -16.30
C GLY A 183 2.16 -29.53 -16.93
N VAL A 184 2.44 -30.06 -18.12
CA VAL A 184 1.55 -31.01 -18.81
C VAL A 184 1.39 -32.32 -18.01
N VAL A 185 2.48 -32.85 -17.45
CA VAL A 185 2.44 -34.04 -16.61
C VAL A 185 1.56 -33.81 -15.37
N PHE A 186 1.75 -32.70 -14.68
CA PHE A 186 0.88 -32.35 -13.54
C PHE A 186 -0.59 -32.21 -13.94
N PHE A 187 -0.86 -31.54 -15.06
CA PHE A 187 -2.20 -31.40 -15.60
C PHE A 187 -2.86 -32.77 -15.88
N ILE A 188 -2.16 -33.68 -16.54
CA ILE A 188 -2.67 -35.01 -16.84
C ILE A 188 -2.93 -35.80 -15.55
N ILE A 189 -1.96 -35.82 -14.61
CA ILE A 189 -2.10 -36.50 -13.31
C ILE A 189 -3.32 -35.95 -12.55
N CYS A 190 -3.47 -34.64 -12.47
CA CYS A 190 -4.56 -34.00 -11.75
C CYS A 190 -5.90 -34.28 -12.44
N LYS A 191 -5.98 -34.19 -13.78
CA LYS A 191 -7.17 -34.51 -14.55
C LYS A 191 -7.62 -35.98 -14.38
N LEU A 192 -6.68 -36.91 -14.30
CA LEU A 192 -6.99 -38.33 -14.06
C LEU A 192 -7.42 -38.60 -12.61
N LYS A 193 -6.80 -37.91 -11.65
CA LYS A 193 -7.02 -38.10 -10.21
C LYS A 193 -8.30 -37.41 -9.70
N TYR A 194 -8.64 -36.24 -10.24
CA TYR A 194 -9.70 -35.38 -9.72
C TYR A 194 -10.84 -35.13 -10.72
N LYS A 195 -11.16 -36.12 -11.53
CA LYS A 195 -12.07 -36.10 -12.71
C LYS A 195 -13.29 -35.16 -12.61
N GLU A 196 -14.08 -35.27 -11.55
CA GLU A 196 -15.33 -34.49 -11.38
C GLU A 196 -15.06 -33.06 -10.88
N LYS A 197 -14.10 -32.87 -9.98
CA LYS A 197 -13.77 -31.57 -9.43
C LYS A 197 -12.98 -30.67 -10.38
N PHE A 198 -12.27 -31.25 -11.35
CA PHE A 198 -11.55 -30.50 -12.38
C PHE A 198 -12.51 -29.87 -13.41
N ALA A 199 -13.66 -30.46 -13.67
CA ALA A 199 -14.66 -29.97 -14.62
C ALA A 199 -15.56 -28.88 -14.00
N SER A 200 -15.88 -28.95 -12.71
CA SER A 200 -16.78 -28.01 -12.02
C SER A 200 -16.18 -26.61 -11.84
N HIS A 201 -14.85 -26.46 -11.85
CA HIS A 201 -14.21 -25.14 -11.75
C HIS A 201 -14.01 -24.41 -13.08
N VAL A 202 -14.40 -25.01 -14.19
CA VAL A 202 -14.33 -24.41 -15.54
C VAL A 202 -15.68 -23.89 -16.03
N ASP A 203 -16.77 -24.26 -15.38
CA ASP A 203 -18.13 -23.86 -15.76
C ASP A 203 -18.57 -22.61 -14.98
N ILE A 204 -18.11 -21.44 -15.45
CA ILE A 204 -18.41 -20.11 -14.86
C ILE A 204 -19.92 -19.74 -15.04
N SER A 205 -20.68 -20.53 -15.79
CA SER A 205 -22.10 -20.26 -16.05
C SER A 205 -23.06 -20.96 -15.08
N SER A 206 -22.60 -21.92 -14.29
CA SER A 206 -23.43 -22.67 -13.32
C SER A 206 -23.29 -22.20 -11.87
N ASP A 207 -22.29 -21.35 -11.56
CA ASP A 207 -21.96 -21.04 -10.16
C ASP A 207 -22.90 -20.00 -9.49
N GLU A 208 -23.79 -19.32 -10.24
CA GLU A 208 -24.72 -18.34 -9.64
C GLU A 208 -26.04 -18.96 -9.13
N GLU A 209 -26.42 -20.16 -9.60
CA GLU A 209 -27.64 -20.84 -9.13
C GLU A 209 -27.34 -21.98 -8.13
N GLU A 210 -26.23 -22.74 -8.30
CA GLU A 210 -25.87 -23.80 -7.37
C GLU A 210 -25.23 -23.28 -6.08
N GLU A 211 -24.56 -22.11 -6.08
CA GLU A 211 -23.93 -21.56 -4.86
C GLU A 211 -24.98 -21.05 -3.86
N ASN A 212 -26.18 -20.65 -4.31
CA ASN A 212 -27.26 -20.28 -3.40
C ASN A 212 -27.96 -21.50 -2.82
N ASP A 213 -28.23 -22.54 -3.63
CA ASP A 213 -28.92 -23.76 -3.16
C ASP A 213 -28.00 -24.64 -2.29
N ASP A 214 -26.69 -24.71 -2.61
CA ASP A 214 -25.70 -25.42 -1.78
C ASP A 214 -25.36 -24.67 -0.48
N VAL A 215 -25.35 -23.32 -0.50
CA VAL A 215 -25.16 -22.50 0.71
C VAL A 215 -26.38 -22.62 1.64
N ASP A 216 -27.60 -22.59 1.09
CA ASP A 216 -28.83 -22.78 1.88
C ASP A 216 -28.97 -24.23 2.39
N ALA A 217 -28.64 -25.22 1.60
CA ALA A 217 -28.62 -26.62 2.00
C ALA A 217 -27.45 -26.92 2.97
N ALA A 218 -26.27 -26.33 2.77
CA ALA A 218 -25.17 -26.42 3.69
C ALA A 218 -25.41 -25.65 4.99
N LEU A 219 -26.10 -24.51 4.92
CA LEU A 219 -26.54 -23.73 6.08
C LEU A 219 -27.62 -24.48 6.87
N GLN A 220 -28.62 -25.08 6.18
CA GLN A 220 -29.63 -25.89 6.83
C GLN A 220 -29.05 -27.17 7.44
N LYS A 221 -28.15 -27.85 6.73
CA LYS A 221 -27.41 -29.01 7.24
C LYS A 221 -26.47 -28.64 8.39
N ALA A 222 -25.85 -27.44 8.36
CA ALA A 222 -25.08 -26.91 9.45
C ALA A 222 -25.97 -26.54 10.67
N LEU A 223 -27.14 -25.96 10.43
CA LEU A 223 -28.13 -25.67 11.45
C LEU A 223 -28.71 -26.95 12.09
N ASP A 224 -28.96 -28.00 11.29
CA ASP A 224 -29.44 -29.29 11.78
C ASP A 224 -28.35 -30.08 12.54
N THR A 225 -27.06 -29.90 12.18
CA THR A 225 -25.91 -30.48 12.90
C THR A 225 -25.58 -29.73 14.19
N VAL A 226 -25.79 -28.42 14.23
CA VAL A 226 -25.59 -27.59 15.45
C VAL A 226 -26.61 -27.94 16.58
N SER A 227 -27.73 -28.57 16.20
CA SER A 227 -28.73 -29.04 17.21
C SER A 227 -28.38 -30.38 17.87
N VAL A 228 -27.35 -31.11 17.43
CA VAL A 228 -27.04 -32.46 17.90
C VAL A 228 -25.68 -32.64 18.56
N GLU A 229 -24.67 -31.81 18.24
CA GLU A 229 -23.34 -31.88 18.89
C GLU A 229 -22.81 -30.47 19.19
N ALA A 230 -23.33 -29.88 20.27
CA ALA A 230 -22.72 -28.71 20.89
C ALA A 230 -21.69 -29.14 21.94
N GLU A 231 -20.59 -29.69 21.50
CA GLU A 231 -19.26 -29.64 22.15
C GLU A 231 -18.23 -29.43 21.05
N GLU A 232 -17.99 -28.28 20.71
CA GLU A 232 -17.11 -27.15 20.98
C GLU A 232 -15.69 -27.26 20.40
N GLU A 233 -15.47 -26.62 19.27
CA GLU A 233 -14.44 -25.56 19.25
C GLU A 233 -15.08 -24.35 18.60
N ALA A 234 -15.58 -23.44 19.41
CA ALA A 234 -16.07 -22.13 18.98
C ALA A 234 -14.96 -21.49 18.16
N ALA A 235 -15.24 -21.14 16.88
CA ALA A 235 -14.39 -20.25 16.10
C ALA A 235 -14.04 -19.08 17.01
N PRO A 236 -12.76 -18.68 17.14
CA PRO A 236 -12.37 -17.65 18.08
C PRO A 236 -13.26 -16.43 17.81
N ALA A 237 -14.03 -16.02 18.79
CA ALA A 237 -14.89 -14.86 18.68
C ALA A 237 -14.02 -13.71 18.19
N ILE A 238 -14.40 -13.06 17.06
CA ILE A 238 -13.66 -11.93 16.53
C ILE A 238 -13.74 -10.83 17.58
N ALA A 239 -12.69 -10.71 18.40
CA ALA A 239 -12.58 -9.68 19.40
C ALA A 239 -11.71 -8.55 18.85
N PHE A 240 -12.26 -7.35 18.79
CA PHE A 240 -11.51 -6.16 18.39
C PHE A 240 -11.97 -4.95 19.20
N ASN A 241 -11.12 -3.92 19.23
CA ASN A 241 -11.44 -2.62 19.78
C ASN A 241 -11.31 -1.57 18.66
N TYR A 242 -12.43 -0.87 18.37
CA TYR A 242 -12.46 0.25 17.45
C TYR A 242 -12.66 1.55 18.22
N PHE A 243 -11.68 2.47 18.11
CA PHE A 243 -11.67 3.72 18.83
C PHE A 243 -11.33 4.87 17.89
N LEU A 244 -12.31 5.72 17.58
CA LEU A 244 -12.18 6.91 16.76
C LEU A 244 -12.86 8.09 17.48
N PRO A 245 -12.19 8.74 18.45
CA PRO A 245 -12.80 9.76 19.31
C PRO A 245 -12.80 11.16 18.69
N VAL A 246 -12.69 11.27 17.37
CA VAL A 246 -12.71 12.54 16.64
C VAL A 246 -14.10 12.84 16.09
N ASN A 247 -14.58 14.08 16.27
CA ASN A 247 -15.74 14.56 15.56
C ASN A 247 -15.34 15.01 14.14
N VAL A 248 -15.68 14.22 13.13
CA VAL A 248 -15.40 14.55 11.72
C VAL A 248 -16.56 15.35 11.14
N VAL A 249 -16.30 16.60 10.79
CA VAL A 249 -17.24 17.51 10.14
C VAL A 249 -16.87 17.61 8.66
N PHE A 250 -17.63 16.92 7.80
CA PHE A 250 -17.35 16.83 6.36
C PHE A 250 -18.32 17.65 5.54
N GLY A 251 -17.81 18.37 4.55
CA GLY A 251 -18.63 19.08 3.53
C GLY A 251 -18.01 20.38 3.06
N CYS A 252 -18.44 20.85 1.89
CA CYS A 252 -18.03 22.13 1.32
C CYS A 252 -18.49 23.31 2.18
N GLY A 253 -17.62 24.29 2.39
CA GLY A 253 -17.90 25.49 3.20
C GLY A 253 -17.82 25.25 4.71
N LYS A 254 -17.54 24.03 5.19
CA LYS A 254 -17.48 23.72 6.62
C LYS A 254 -16.36 24.42 7.36
N VAL A 255 -15.34 24.86 6.67
CA VAL A 255 -14.26 25.67 7.26
C VAL A 255 -14.78 26.99 7.88
N LEU A 256 -15.90 27.51 7.40
CA LEU A 256 -16.52 28.74 7.96
C LEU A 256 -17.13 28.52 9.36
N GLU A 257 -17.35 27.27 9.74
CA GLU A 257 -17.87 26.88 11.07
C GLU A 257 -16.73 26.70 12.10
N THR A 258 -15.47 26.94 11.75
CA THR A 258 -14.30 26.71 12.62
C THR A 258 -14.45 27.35 13.99
N GLY A 259 -14.93 28.60 14.06
CA GLY A 259 -15.11 29.31 15.31
C GLY A 259 -16.13 28.64 16.23
N SER A 260 -17.32 28.32 15.73
CA SER A 260 -18.38 27.66 16.51
C SER A 260 -17.98 26.26 16.97
N LEU A 261 -17.24 25.52 16.12
CA LEU A 261 -16.74 24.19 16.43
C LEU A 261 -15.56 24.21 17.41
N THR A 262 -14.78 25.29 17.45
CA THR A 262 -13.65 25.47 18.38
C THR A 262 -14.10 25.99 19.75
N LYS A 263 -15.15 26.79 19.80
CA LYS A 263 -15.62 27.49 21.03
C LYS A 263 -15.81 26.59 22.27
N PRO A 264 -16.31 25.36 22.15
CA PRO A 264 -16.45 24.47 23.31
C PRO A 264 -15.12 24.06 23.96
N TYR A 265 -13.99 24.27 23.27
CA TYR A 265 -12.67 23.75 23.66
C TYR A 265 -11.70 24.82 24.13
N GLY A 266 -11.97 26.11 23.84
CA GLY A 266 -11.08 27.18 24.27
C GLY A 266 -11.55 28.57 23.83
N ASN A 267 -10.89 29.58 24.39
CA ASN A 267 -11.17 31.00 24.12
C ASN A 267 -9.97 31.71 23.47
N LYS A 268 -8.78 31.08 23.48
CA LYS A 268 -7.59 31.63 22.85
C LYS A 268 -6.84 30.56 22.04
N ALA A 269 -6.94 30.66 20.72
CA ALA A 269 -6.42 29.67 19.81
C ALA A 269 -4.98 29.96 19.35
N LEU A 270 -4.13 28.94 19.35
CA LEU A 270 -2.92 28.95 18.51
C LEU A 270 -3.30 28.45 17.13
N VAL A 271 -3.23 29.31 16.12
CA VAL A 271 -3.41 28.88 14.73
C VAL A 271 -2.07 28.46 14.14
N VAL A 272 -1.94 27.18 13.80
CA VAL A 272 -0.71 26.60 13.24
C VAL A 272 -0.84 26.41 11.75
N THR A 273 0.11 26.96 10.99
CA THR A 273 0.13 26.86 9.52
C THR A 273 1.56 26.65 8.98
N GLY A 274 1.66 26.36 7.70
CA GLY A 274 2.88 26.51 6.94
C GLY A 274 3.14 27.97 6.57
N ARG A 275 4.34 28.26 6.07
CA ARG A 275 4.83 29.63 5.84
C ARG A 275 3.94 30.48 4.91
N SER A 276 3.30 29.88 3.90
CA SER A 276 2.66 30.69 2.86
C SER A 276 1.34 30.14 2.29
N SER A 277 1.12 28.83 2.24
CA SER A 277 -0.01 28.24 1.51
C SER A 277 -1.36 28.66 2.04
N ALA A 278 -1.60 28.54 3.34
CA ALA A 278 -2.87 28.92 3.97
C ALA A 278 -3.19 30.42 3.84
N LYS A 279 -2.14 31.28 3.85
CA LYS A 279 -2.31 32.74 3.62
C LYS A 279 -2.61 33.04 2.16
N LYS A 280 -1.83 32.45 1.21
CA LYS A 280 -2.02 32.70 -0.22
C LYS A 280 -3.36 32.22 -0.75
N SER A 281 -3.92 31.15 -0.19
CA SER A 281 -5.25 30.64 -0.56
C SER A 281 -6.40 31.42 0.10
N GLY A 282 -6.10 32.37 1.01
CA GLY A 282 -7.11 33.07 1.81
C GLY A 282 -7.77 32.19 2.90
N LEU A 283 -7.31 30.95 3.07
CA LEU A 283 -7.90 30.02 4.03
C LEU A 283 -7.63 30.45 5.48
N TYR A 284 -6.43 30.99 5.75
CA TYR A 284 -6.12 31.55 7.06
C TYR A 284 -7.10 32.67 7.45
N ASP A 285 -7.39 33.58 6.53
CA ASP A 285 -8.29 34.74 6.79
C ASP A 285 -9.71 34.23 7.10
N LYS A 286 -10.23 33.27 6.34
CA LYS A 286 -11.54 32.64 6.61
C LYS A 286 -11.61 32.04 8.02
N VAL A 287 -10.56 31.31 8.45
CA VAL A 287 -10.49 30.70 9.78
C VAL A 287 -10.37 31.78 10.86
N ALA A 288 -9.50 32.76 10.67
CA ALA A 288 -9.32 33.90 11.61
C ALA A 288 -10.61 34.67 11.82
N ASP A 289 -11.34 35.00 10.74
CA ASP A 289 -12.64 35.67 10.81
C ASP A 289 -13.68 34.81 11.54
N SER A 290 -13.72 33.50 11.28
CA SER A 290 -14.63 32.59 11.96
C SER A 290 -14.36 32.50 13.46
N LEU A 291 -13.08 32.41 13.86
CA LEU A 291 -12.67 32.44 15.27
C LEU A 291 -13.07 33.74 15.95
N LYS A 292 -12.79 34.88 15.30
CA LYS A 292 -13.17 36.22 15.79
C LYS A 292 -14.68 36.38 15.98
N GLN A 293 -15.49 35.90 15.01
CA GLN A 293 -16.95 35.94 15.10
C GLN A 293 -17.47 35.10 16.29
N ALA A 294 -16.79 34.02 16.64
CA ALA A 294 -17.10 33.20 17.80
C ALA A 294 -16.55 33.77 19.13
N GLY A 295 -15.89 34.94 19.10
CA GLY A 295 -15.27 35.53 20.28
C GLY A 295 -14.07 34.73 20.80
N ILE A 296 -13.27 34.17 19.89
CA ILE A 296 -12.02 33.44 20.21
C ILE A 296 -10.87 34.34 19.76
N GLU A 297 -10.03 34.70 20.72
CA GLU A 297 -8.74 35.32 20.42
C GLU A 297 -7.82 34.32 19.73
N HIS A 298 -6.94 34.78 18.84
CA HIS A 298 -5.99 33.90 18.22
C HIS A 298 -4.63 34.52 17.96
N VAL A 299 -3.59 33.71 17.97
CA VAL A 299 -2.23 34.04 17.55
C VAL A 299 -1.78 33.05 16.48
N LEU A 300 -0.93 33.51 15.57
CA LEU A 300 -0.49 32.70 14.43
C LEU A 300 0.93 32.20 14.64
N PHE A 301 1.13 30.89 14.43
CA PHE A 301 2.41 30.23 14.30
C PHE A 301 2.55 29.63 12.90
N ASP A 302 3.32 30.27 12.02
CA ASP A 302 3.43 29.96 10.59
C ASP A 302 4.80 29.39 10.18
N LYS A 303 5.53 28.80 11.12
CA LYS A 303 6.92 28.36 10.89
C LYS A 303 7.05 26.87 10.46
N VAL A 304 5.94 26.16 10.37
CA VAL A 304 5.99 24.73 10.07
C VAL A 304 6.39 24.47 8.62
N ALA A 305 7.39 23.61 8.41
CA ALA A 305 7.85 23.15 7.12
C ALA A 305 7.42 21.70 6.87
N GLN A 306 7.62 21.22 5.63
CA GLN A 306 7.46 19.81 5.30
C GLN A 306 8.46 18.96 6.15
N ASN A 307 8.03 17.77 6.60
CA ASN A 307 8.76 16.92 7.53
C ASN A 307 9.15 17.70 8.81
N PRO A 308 8.18 18.02 9.66
CA PRO A 308 8.37 18.94 10.78
C PRO A 308 9.43 18.42 11.75
N LEU A 309 10.26 19.36 12.24
CA LEU A 309 11.30 19.06 13.18
C LEU A 309 10.77 19.08 14.62
N THR A 310 11.37 18.27 15.49
CA THR A 310 11.09 18.30 16.93
C THR A 310 11.35 19.69 17.53
N THR A 311 12.37 20.40 17.06
CA THR A 311 12.71 21.77 17.46
C THR A 311 11.63 22.78 17.09
N THR A 312 10.97 22.62 15.91
CA THR A 312 9.85 23.49 15.52
C THR A 312 8.63 23.26 16.43
N ALA A 313 8.38 22.02 16.84
CA ALA A 313 7.29 21.71 17.76
C ALA A 313 7.56 22.31 19.16
N ILE A 314 8.80 22.23 19.65
CA ILE A 314 9.21 22.85 20.94
C ILE A 314 9.02 24.38 20.88
N GLU A 315 9.48 25.03 19.80
CA GLU A 315 9.31 26.47 19.63
C GLU A 315 7.81 26.86 19.60
N GLY A 316 6.98 26.11 18.89
CA GLY A 316 5.55 26.34 18.82
C GLY A 316 4.84 26.13 20.16
N ALA A 317 5.25 25.14 20.94
CA ALA A 317 4.72 24.89 22.28
C ALA A 317 5.08 26.01 23.26
N GLN A 318 6.31 26.51 23.22
CA GLN A 318 6.70 27.65 24.02
C GLN A 318 5.91 28.90 23.61
N PHE A 319 5.74 29.12 22.31
CA PHE A 319 4.92 30.23 21.80
C PHE A 319 3.46 30.13 22.26
N ALA A 320 2.89 28.93 22.31
CA ALA A 320 1.54 28.70 22.86
C ALA A 320 1.44 29.05 24.34
N LYS A 321 2.44 28.61 25.16
CA LYS A 321 2.53 28.92 26.61
C LYS A 321 2.66 30.40 26.85
N ASP A 322 3.56 31.08 26.16
CA ASP A 322 3.84 32.53 26.32
C ASP A 322 2.62 33.39 25.98
N ASN A 323 1.78 32.91 25.04
CA ASN A 323 0.56 33.61 24.67
C ASN A 323 -0.69 33.14 25.43
N GLY A 324 -0.58 32.17 26.34
CA GLY A 324 -1.70 31.64 27.11
C GLY A 324 -2.78 30.99 26.26
N CYS A 325 -2.39 30.25 25.19
CA CYS A 325 -3.34 29.55 24.33
C CYS A 325 -3.91 28.31 25.04
N ASP A 326 -5.20 28.10 24.89
CA ASP A 326 -5.94 26.99 25.50
C ASP A 326 -6.49 25.99 24.48
N VAL A 327 -6.38 26.26 23.18
CA VAL A 327 -6.75 25.38 22.07
C VAL A 327 -5.81 25.58 20.88
N VAL A 328 -5.57 24.51 20.11
CA VAL A 328 -4.73 24.56 18.89
C VAL A 328 -5.62 24.31 17.67
N VAL A 329 -5.55 25.18 16.67
CA VAL A 329 -6.22 25.06 15.37
C VAL A 329 -5.15 24.92 14.29
N ALA A 330 -5.12 23.81 13.56
CA ALA A 330 -4.13 23.60 12.50
C ALA A 330 -4.77 23.64 11.11
N ILE A 331 -4.13 24.38 10.20
CA ILE A 331 -4.57 24.51 8.81
C ILE A 331 -3.45 24.05 7.89
N GLY A 332 -3.58 22.86 7.31
CA GLY A 332 -2.55 22.34 6.40
C GLY A 332 -2.60 20.85 6.14
N GLY A 333 -1.61 20.36 5.44
CA GLY A 333 -1.43 18.92 5.22
C GLY A 333 -0.86 18.19 6.45
N GLY A 334 -0.58 16.89 6.30
CA GLY A 334 -0.11 16.02 7.38
C GLY A 334 1.04 16.61 8.22
N SER A 335 2.04 17.20 7.57
CA SER A 335 3.19 17.82 8.27
C SER A 335 2.78 18.94 9.23
N ILE A 336 1.80 19.74 8.85
CA ILE A 336 1.30 20.85 9.70
C ILE A 336 0.50 20.28 10.87
N MET A 337 -0.39 19.32 10.59
CA MET A 337 -1.21 18.66 11.60
C MET A 337 -0.35 17.90 12.61
N ASP A 338 0.65 17.17 12.16
CA ASP A 338 1.58 16.43 13.04
C ASP A 338 2.38 17.38 13.95
N CYS A 339 2.88 18.51 13.39
CA CYS A 339 3.54 19.52 14.20
C CYS A 339 2.59 20.14 15.24
N ALA A 340 1.37 20.46 14.84
CA ALA A 340 0.36 21.03 15.74
C ALA A 340 -0.03 20.09 16.89
N LYS A 341 -0.12 18.79 16.62
CA LYS A 341 -0.33 17.75 17.63
C LYS A 341 0.81 17.72 18.64
N ALA A 342 2.07 17.78 18.16
CA ALA A 342 3.23 17.81 19.03
C ALA A 342 3.30 19.13 19.84
N ILE A 343 2.93 20.27 19.24
CA ILE A 343 2.81 21.55 19.94
C ILE A 343 1.77 21.45 21.07
N ALA A 344 0.58 20.94 20.75
CA ALA A 344 -0.50 20.79 21.72
C ALA A 344 -0.10 19.86 22.89
N PHE A 345 0.66 18.81 22.60
CA PHE A 345 1.20 17.90 23.61
C PHE A 345 2.22 18.60 24.51
N LEU A 346 3.24 19.24 23.93
CA LEU A 346 4.33 19.90 24.66
C LEU A 346 3.87 21.16 25.42
N ALA A 347 2.73 21.75 25.02
CA ALA A 347 2.16 22.88 25.77
C ALA A 347 1.76 22.51 27.20
N LEU A 348 1.43 21.24 27.46
CA LEU A 348 1.03 20.73 28.78
C LEU A 348 2.01 19.72 29.38
N ASN A 349 3.06 19.34 28.65
CA ASN A 349 4.02 18.35 29.12
C ASN A 349 5.45 18.92 29.07
N ASP A 350 6.14 18.81 30.18
CA ASP A 350 7.54 19.20 30.29
C ASP A 350 8.47 18.04 29.91
N GLY A 351 9.72 18.36 29.57
CA GLY A 351 10.74 17.38 29.18
C GLY A 351 11.04 17.36 27.69
N ASP A 352 11.93 16.46 27.29
CA ASP A 352 12.32 16.30 25.89
C ASP A 352 11.26 15.48 25.15
N ILE A 353 10.76 16.03 24.04
CA ILE A 353 9.79 15.32 23.17
C ILE A 353 10.34 13.96 22.68
N ASN A 354 11.65 13.85 22.51
CA ASN A 354 12.27 12.59 22.11
C ASN A 354 12.09 11.49 23.15
N ASP A 355 12.01 11.82 24.44
CA ASP A 355 11.75 10.85 25.49
C ASP A 355 10.33 10.27 25.39
N TYR A 356 9.37 11.07 25.00
CA TYR A 356 8.00 10.61 24.71
C TYR A 356 7.93 9.80 23.41
N ILE A 357 8.61 10.25 22.37
CA ILE A 357 8.67 9.54 21.07
C ILE A 357 9.30 8.15 21.22
N TYR A 358 10.35 8.04 22.03
CA TYR A 358 11.03 6.77 22.28
C TYR A 358 10.40 5.94 23.42
N GLY A 359 9.31 6.43 24.02
CA GLY A 359 8.55 5.72 25.07
C GLY A 359 9.23 5.68 26.44
N ARG A 360 10.24 6.51 26.67
CA ARG A 360 10.90 6.69 27.98
C ARG A 360 10.03 7.46 28.96
N LEU A 361 9.28 8.45 28.46
CA LEU A 361 8.26 9.17 29.20
C LEU A 361 6.87 8.88 28.58
N LYS A 362 5.82 9.02 29.38
CA LYS A 362 4.41 8.85 28.95
C LYS A 362 3.57 9.98 29.51
N SER A 363 2.61 10.44 28.73
CA SER A 363 1.55 11.36 29.17
C SER A 363 0.33 11.19 28.27
N ASP A 364 -0.84 11.43 28.82
CA ASP A 364 -2.13 11.40 28.15
C ASP A 364 -2.82 12.78 28.18
N THR A 365 -2.04 13.86 28.23
CA THR A 365 -2.55 15.24 28.24
C THR A 365 -2.05 16.02 27.05
N ALA A 366 -2.92 16.82 26.45
CA ALA A 366 -2.61 17.77 25.39
C ALA A 366 -3.66 18.87 25.37
N LEU A 367 -3.31 20.06 24.83
CA LEU A 367 -4.32 21.06 24.48
C LEU A 367 -5.32 20.47 23.48
N PRO A 368 -6.62 20.86 23.56
CA PRO A 368 -7.59 20.47 22.57
C PRO A 368 -7.15 20.87 21.15
N LEU A 369 -7.43 20.01 20.16
CA LEU A 369 -7.02 20.16 18.78
C LEU A 369 -8.23 20.24 17.84
N VAL A 370 -8.21 21.23 16.94
CA VAL A 370 -9.10 21.33 15.79
C VAL A 370 -8.24 21.30 14.53
N LEU A 371 -8.47 20.32 13.66
CA LEU A 371 -7.63 20.11 12.48
C LEU A 371 -8.41 20.38 11.19
N ILE A 372 -7.80 21.12 10.27
CA ILE A 372 -8.35 21.49 8.97
C ILE A 372 -7.39 21.00 7.89
N PRO A 373 -7.56 19.78 7.35
CA PRO A 373 -6.68 19.25 6.33
C PRO A 373 -6.82 20.00 5.02
N THR A 374 -5.69 20.25 4.36
CA THR A 374 -5.62 20.80 2.99
C THR A 374 -5.07 19.80 1.99
N THR A 375 -4.88 18.55 2.41
CA THR A 375 -4.47 17.40 1.59
C THR A 375 -5.29 16.17 1.97
N CYS A 376 -5.50 15.26 1.03
CA CYS A 376 -6.32 14.05 1.19
C CYS A 376 -5.45 12.78 1.06
N GLY A 377 -4.61 12.48 2.04
CA GLY A 377 -3.71 11.30 1.96
C GLY A 377 -3.36 10.75 3.32
N THR A 378 -2.74 11.54 4.16
CA THR A 378 -2.12 11.08 5.40
C THR A 378 -3.10 10.62 6.49
N GLY A 379 -4.37 11.09 6.48
CA GLY A 379 -5.34 10.80 7.52
C GLY A 379 -4.93 11.29 8.92
N SER A 380 -3.98 12.24 9.00
CA SER A 380 -3.49 12.74 10.27
C SER A 380 -4.60 13.39 11.11
N GLU A 381 -5.63 13.91 10.49
CA GLU A 381 -6.79 14.51 11.16
C GLU A 381 -7.61 13.51 12.00
N GLY A 382 -7.51 12.20 11.71
CA GLY A 382 -8.30 11.16 12.37
C GLY A 382 -7.53 10.32 13.40
N ASN A 383 -6.23 10.54 13.60
CA ASN A 383 -5.42 9.64 14.41
C ASN A 383 -4.60 10.33 15.51
N GLY A 384 -4.08 9.53 16.45
CA GLY A 384 -3.23 9.97 17.56
C GLY A 384 -1.72 9.81 17.29
N PHE A 385 -1.29 10.03 16.04
CA PHE A 385 0.12 9.97 15.64
C PHE A 385 0.59 11.34 15.18
N ALA A 386 1.82 11.71 15.54
CA ALA A 386 2.51 12.90 15.06
C ALA A 386 3.93 12.51 14.63
N VAL A 387 4.20 12.52 13.33
CA VAL A 387 5.51 12.13 12.77
C VAL A 387 6.42 13.34 12.75
N LEU A 388 7.51 13.26 13.48
CA LEU A 388 8.50 14.33 13.62
C LEU A 388 9.89 13.83 13.25
N THR A 389 10.73 14.75 12.79
CA THR A 389 12.14 14.48 12.50
C THR A 389 13.00 15.08 13.59
N ASN A 390 13.85 14.27 14.24
CA ASN A 390 14.88 14.77 15.13
C ASN A 390 16.06 15.30 14.29
N PRO A 391 16.39 16.61 14.36
CA PRO A 391 17.45 17.19 13.55
C PRO A 391 18.87 16.73 13.98
N GLU A 392 19.03 16.19 15.18
CA GLU A 392 20.36 15.77 15.70
C GLU A 392 20.85 14.48 15.04
N ASN A 393 19.95 13.54 14.76
CA ASN A 393 20.30 12.23 14.23
C ASN A 393 19.55 11.87 12.93
N GLY A 394 18.64 12.73 12.46
CA GLY A 394 17.82 12.49 11.26
C GLY A 394 16.69 11.45 11.45
N ASP A 395 16.47 10.93 12.64
CA ASP A 395 15.42 9.96 12.93
C ASP A 395 14.03 10.60 12.69
N LYS A 396 13.20 9.91 11.91
CA LYS A 396 11.81 10.27 11.66
C LYS A 396 10.92 9.26 12.36
N LYS A 397 10.29 9.67 13.47
CA LYS A 397 9.47 8.80 14.32
C LYS A 397 8.20 9.48 14.79
N SER A 398 7.23 8.67 15.25
CA SER A 398 5.93 9.15 15.68
C SER A 398 5.84 9.27 17.20
N LEU A 399 5.44 10.45 17.68
CA LEU A 399 4.76 10.57 18.96
C LEU A 399 3.40 9.87 18.87
N ARG A 400 3.07 9.03 19.83
CA ARG A 400 1.83 8.24 19.85
C ARG A 400 1.11 8.46 21.18
N CYS A 401 -0.06 9.10 21.13
CA CYS A 401 -0.85 9.38 22.32
C CYS A 401 -2.33 9.62 21.94
N ASN A 402 -3.26 9.10 22.72
CA ASN A 402 -4.68 9.36 22.50
C ASN A 402 -5.06 10.82 22.77
N ALA A 403 -4.33 11.51 23.62
CA ALA A 403 -4.58 12.93 23.93
C ALA A 403 -4.40 13.85 22.72
N ILE A 404 -3.56 13.49 21.73
CA ILE A 404 -3.34 14.26 20.50
C ILE A 404 -4.30 13.91 19.36
N VAL A 405 -5.29 13.06 19.59
CA VAL A 405 -6.39 12.91 18.65
C VAL A 405 -7.23 14.19 18.67
N ALA A 406 -7.54 14.71 17.47
CA ALA A 406 -8.31 15.92 17.36
C ALA A 406 -9.69 15.80 18.02
N LYS A 407 -10.16 16.88 18.65
CA LYS A 407 -11.55 16.99 19.11
C LYS A 407 -12.51 17.16 17.94
N VAL A 408 -12.06 17.94 16.94
CA VAL A 408 -12.80 18.18 15.71
C VAL A 408 -11.85 18.16 14.52
N SER A 409 -12.27 17.49 13.45
CA SER A 409 -11.58 17.49 12.15
C SER A 409 -12.54 18.03 11.10
N ILE A 410 -12.24 19.23 10.55
CA ILE A 410 -13.06 19.90 9.56
C ILE A 410 -12.53 19.53 8.18
N VAL A 411 -13.14 18.53 7.57
CA VAL A 411 -12.76 18.01 6.25
C VAL A 411 -13.59 18.69 5.18
N ASP A 412 -13.09 19.84 4.71
CA ASP A 412 -13.74 20.66 3.70
C ASP A 412 -13.02 20.48 2.35
N PRO A 413 -13.68 19.85 1.34
CA PRO A 413 -13.06 19.63 0.03
C PRO A 413 -12.59 20.91 -0.66
N GLU A 414 -13.23 22.06 -0.42
CA GLU A 414 -12.82 23.36 -1.00
C GLU A 414 -11.43 23.79 -0.52
N CYS A 415 -11.02 23.39 0.69
CA CYS A 415 -9.69 23.66 1.22
C CYS A 415 -8.57 22.91 0.47
N MET A 416 -8.92 21.87 -0.29
CA MET A 416 -8.00 21.02 -1.03
C MET A 416 -7.87 21.39 -2.51
N MET A 417 -8.79 22.23 -3.04
CA MET A 417 -8.85 22.58 -4.47
C MET A 417 -7.62 23.35 -4.99
N THR A 418 -6.85 23.97 -4.10
CA THR A 418 -5.61 24.67 -4.47
C THR A 418 -4.37 23.75 -4.52
N MET A 419 -4.56 22.46 -4.28
CA MET A 419 -3.48 21.48 -4.28
C MET A 419 -2.94 21.27 -5.71
N PRO A 420 -1.61 21.35 -5.93
CA PRO A 420 -1.02 21.05 -7.23
C PRO A 420 -1.27 19.60 -7.64
N LYS A 421 -1.46 19.32 -8.94
CA LYS A 421 -1.78 17.97 -9.46
C LYS A 421 -0.77 16.91 -9.04
N HIS A 422 0.54 17.22 -9.02
CA HIS A 422 1.57 16.27 -8.60
C HIS A 422 1.48 15.93 -7.11
N VAL A 423 1.03 16.89 -6.27
CA VAL A 423 0.77 16.63 -4.84
C VAL A 423 -0.48 15.78 -4.69
N LEU A 424 -1.55 16.09 -5.43
CA LEU A 424 -2.79 15.30 -5.44
C LEU A 424 -2.51 13.84 -5.81
N ALA A 425 -1.74 13.61 -6.87
CA ALA A 425 -1.35 12.27 -7.28
C ALA A 425 -0.59 11.51 -6.17
N SER A 426 0.39 12.19 -5.53
CA SER A 426 1.20 11.60 -4.47
C SER A 426 0.37 11.28 -3.22
N VAL A 427 -0.47 12.22 -2.75
CA VAL A 427 -1.27 12.00 -1.53
C VAL A 427 -2.46 11.07 -1.78
N GLY A 428 -3.01 11.04 -3.00
CA GLY A 428 -4.05 10.08 -3.36
C GLY A 428 -3.52 8.65 -3.43
N PHE A 429 -2.29 8.48 -3.93
CA PHE A 429 -1.61 7.18 -3.91
C PHE A 429 -1.21 6.76 -2.48
N ASP A 430 -0.81 7.71 -1.64
CA ASP A 430 -0.55 7.50 -0.21
C ASP A 430 -1.80 6.99 0.52
N ALA A 431 -2.97 7.61 0.25
CA ALA A 431 -4.25 7.13 0.77
C ALA A 431 -4.57 5.69 0.33
N LEU A 432 -4.29 5.34 -0.95
CA LEU A 432 -4.46 3.97 -1.44
C LEU A 432 -3.55 2.99 -0.71
N CYS A 433 -2.28 3.36 -0.50
CA CYS A 433 -1.34 2.54 0.27
C CYS A 433 -1.84 2.31 1.70
N HIS A 434 -2.31 3.34 2.39
CA HIS A 434 -2.87 3.21 3.74
C HIS A 434 -4.08 2.28 3.79
N CYS A 435 -4.97 2.32 2.79
CA CYS A 435 -6.10 1.40 2.70
C CYS A 435 -5.65 -0.05 2.52
N ILE A 436 -4.67 -0.29 1.63
CA ILE A 436 -4.10 -1.62 1.40
C ILE A 436 -3.40 -2.12 2.67
N GLU A 437 -2.59 -1.28 3.32
CA GLU A 437 -1.89 -1.63 4.56
C GLU A 437 -2.87 -1.97 5.69
N ALA A 438 -3.93 -1.18 5.88
CA ALA A 438 -4.95 -1.44 6.88
C ALA A 438 -5.65 -2.79 6.61
N TYR A 439 -6.07 -3.03 5.37
CA TYR A 439 -6.77 -4.26 4.96
C TYR A 439 -5.90 -5.51 5.09
N THR A 440 -4.59 -5.40 4.81
CA THR A 440 -3.65 -6.54 4.87
C THR A 440 -2.94 -6.68 6.22
N SER A 441 -3.23 -5.79 7.18
CA SER A 441 -2.61 -5.78 8.51
C SER A 441 -2.99 -7.02 9.32
N LYS A 442 -2.09 -7.45 10.20
CA LYS A 442 -2.39 -8.50 11.21
C LYS A 442 -3.43 -8.07 12.24
N ILE A 443 -3.67 -6.78 12.38
CA ILE A 443 -4.67 -6.19 13.27
C ILE A 443 -5.88 -5.68 12.51
N ALA A 444 -6.03 -6.07 11.23
CA ALA A 444 -7.21 -5.79 10.43
C ALA A 444 -8.47 -6.32 11.14
N GLN A 445 -9.57 -5.59 11.01
CA GLN A 445 -10.84 -5.93 11.66
C GLN A 445 -12.02 -5.37 10.83
N PRO A 446 -13.25 -5.90 10.99
CA PRO A 446 -14.36 -5.65 10.06
C PRO A 446 -14.66 -4.17 9.78
N PHE A 447 -14.51 -3.27 10.75
CA PHE A 447 -14.74 -1.83 10.55
C PHE A 447 -13.70 -1.20 9.64
N THR A 448 -12.41 -1.48 9.91
CA THR A 448 -11.32 -0.94 9.08
C THR A 448 -11.31 -1.56 7.70
N ASP A 449 -11.69 -2.82 7.58
CA ASP A 449 -11.73 -3.54 6.29
C ASP A 449 -12.81 -2.94 5.38
N ALA A 450 -14.03 -2.75 5.91
CA ALA A 450 -15.12 -2.12 5.16
C ALA A 450 -14.77 -0.71 4.69
N LEU A 451 -14.18 0.12 5.56
CA LEU A 451 -13.75 1.47 5.22
C LEU A 451 -12.62 1.47 4.18
N SER A 452 -11.65 0.55 4.32
CA SER A 452 -10.52 0.42 3.41
C SER A 452 -10.96 0.02 2.01
N VAL A 453 -11.85 -0.97 1.88
CA VAL A 453 -12.37 -1.41 0.58
C VAL A 453 -13.14 -0.28 -0.10
N TYR A 454 -14.04 0.37 0.62
CA TYR A 454 -14.81 1.48 0.07
C TYR A 454 -13.93 2.67 -0.36
N ALA A 455 -12.91 2.99 0.44
CA ALA A 455 -11.97 4.06 0.09
C ALA A 455 -11.11 3.68 -1.13
N MET A 456 -10.66 2.43 -1.27
CA MET A 456 -9.94 1.95 -2.46
C MET A 456 -10.79 2.06 -3.72
N GLU A 457 -12.07 1.73 -3.67
CA GLU A 457 -13.03 1.89 -4.79
C GLU A 457 -13.14 3.36 -5.20
N LEU A 458 -13.35 4.28 -4.24
CA LEU A 458 -13.45 5.72 -4.49
C LEU A 458 -12.15 6.28 -5.10
N ILE A 459 -10.98 5.86 -4.62
CA ILE A 459 -9.68 6.30 -5.14
C ILE A 459 -9.48 5.78 -6.57
N ALA A 460 -9.77 4.51 -6.83
CA ALA A 460 -9.64 3.90 -8.15
C ALA A 460 -10.54 4.58 -9.19
N ASP A 461 -11.74 4.99 -8.78
CA ASP A 461 -12.71 5.62 -9.67
C ASP A 461 -12.38 7.09 -9.97
N ASN A 462 -11.63 7.78 -9.11
CA ASN A 462 -11.49 9.23 -9.18
C ASN A 462 -10.05 9.74 -9.35
N LEU A 463 -9.03 9.05 -8.84
CA LEU A 463 -7.66 9.57 -8.83
C LEU A 463 -7.05 9.73 -10.24
N VAL A 464 -7.50 8.94 -11.21
CA VAL A 464 -6.96 8.93 -12.60
C VAL A 464 -7.78 9.85 -13.53
N LYS A 465 -8.89 10.39 -13.06
CA LYS A 465 -9.71 11.38 -13.83
C LYS A 465 -9.14 12.78 -13.67
#